data_abe8c09aac58da43e798c48a6786a8ae
#
_entry.id   abe8c09aac58da43e798c48a6786a8ae
#
_cell.length_a   1.000
_cell.length_b   1.000
_cell.length_c   1.000
_cell.angle_alpha   90.00
_cell.angle_beta   90.00
_cell.angle_gamma   90.00
#
_symmetry.space_group_name_H-M   'P 1'
#
loop_
_entity.id
_entity.type
_entity.pdbx_description
1 polymer ?
#
loop_
_entity_poly.entity_id
_entity_poly.type
_entity_poly.pdbx_seq_one_letter_code
_entity_poly.pdbx_strand_id
1 'polypeptide(L)'
;TDGIWLDPCANSNNYYDQFPSETKNRCELLEGTNFLEYNEPVDVICSNPPYSILDDWFKHTISLKPKCFSYLIGIGNLTARRIEWCEKAGYGLTTMKMLKVKEWYGMSIIVVFEKDKKSIMTIDRKVWNQDNQLEI
;
A
#
# COMPACT_ATOMS: atom_id res chain seq x y z
N THR A 1 -17.32 -0.95 -3.89
CA THR A 1 -17.71 -1.43 -2.55
C THR A 1 -17.98 -2.93 -2.52
N ASP A 2 -18.30 -3.52 -3.67
CA ASP A 2 -18.45 -4.96 -3.76
C ASP A 2 -17.07 -5.63 -3.78
N GLY A 3 -17.03 -6.92 -3.50
CA GLY A 3 -15.84 -7.72 -3.50
C GLY A 3 -15.35 -8.03 -2.09
N ILE A 4 -14.21 -8.72 -2.04
CA ILE A 4 -13.61 -9.17 -0.78
C ILE A 4 -12.58 -8.15 -0.34
N TRP A 5 -12.78 -7.60 0.83
CA TRP A 5 -11.90 -6.61 1.45
C TRP A 5 -11.04 -7.25 2.53
N LEU A 6 -9.78 -6.88 2.60
CA LEU A 6 -8.84 -7.39 3.59
C LEU A 6 -8.14 -6.24 4.31
N ASP A 7 -8.11 -6.31 5.63
CA ASP A 7 -7.18 -5.54 6.45
C ASP A 7 -6.03 -6.47 6.87
N PRO A 8 -4.86 -6.37 6.24
CA PRO A 8 -3.75 -7.28 6.53
C PRO A 8 -3.04 -7.01 7.86
N CYS A 9 -3.32 -5.88 8.51
CA CYS A 9 -2.73 -5.52 9.82
C CYS A 9 -3.81 -4.84 10.66
N ALA A 10 -4.77 -5.63 11.12
CA ALA A 10 -6.01 -5.11 11.69
C ALA A 10 -5.82 -4.37 13.02
N ASN A 11 -4.89 -4.81 13.87
CA ASN A 11 -4.69 -4.23 15.21
C ASN A 11 -6.03 -4.07 15.95
N SER A 12 -6.49 -2.83 16.14
CA SER A 12 -7.75 -2.51 16.80
C SER A 12 -8.96 -2.47 15.87
N ASN A 13 -8.84 -2.95 14.63
CA ASN A 13 -9.90 -2.95 13.62
C ASN A 13 -10.33 -1.55 13.13
N ASN A 14 -9.50 -0.52 13.25
CA ASN A 14 -9.86 0.82 12.80
C ASN A 14 -10.23 0.89 11.32
N TYR A 15 -9.51 0.15 10.47
CA TYR A 15 -9.83 0.03 9.04
C TYR A 15 -10.91 -1.01 8.79
N TYR A 16 -10.77 -2.19 9.40
CA TYR A 16 -11.65 -3.32 9.18
C TYR A 16 -13.12 -2.95 9.44
N ASP A 17 -13.40 -2.25 10.55
CA ASP A 17 -14.75 -1.88 10.94
C ASP A 17 -15.38 -0.85 9.98
N GLN A 18 -14.57 -0.12 9.22
CA GLN A 18 -15.04 0.89 8.27
C GLN A 18 -15.20 0.38 6.84
N PHE A 19 -14.87 -0.87 6.57
CA PHE A 19 -14.98 -1.42 5.22
C PHE A 19 -16.45 -1.44 4.77
N PRO A 20 -16.72 -0.93 3.55
CA PRO A 20 -18.10 -0.84 3.05
C PRO A 20 -18.66 -2.16 2.54
N SER A 21 -17.83 -3.20 2.44
CA SER A 21 -18.24 -4.52 1.99
C SER A 21 -18.63 -5.41 3.16
N GLU A 22 -19.67 -6.25 2.98
CA GLU A 22 -20.02 -7.27 3.95
C GLU A 22 -19.06 -8.46 3.91
N THR A 23 -18.39 -8.68 2.77
CA THR A 23 -17.37 -9.72 2.63
C THR A 23 -16.00 -9.14 2.97
N LYS A 24 -15.59 -9.28 4.21
CA LYS A 24 -14.33 -8.72 4.68
C LYS A 24 -13.56 -9.69 5.57
N ASN A 25 -12.24 -9.64 5.44
CA ASN A 25 -11.31 -10.48 6.19
C ASN A 25 -10.25 -9.60 6.86
N ARG A 26 -9.55 -10.16 7.83
CA ARG A 26 -8.49 -9.47 8.55
C ARG A 26 -7.35 -10.42 8.87
N CYS A 27 -6.15 -9.85 8.96
CA CYS A 27 -4.98 -10.54 9.51
C CYS A 27 -4.52 -9.77 10.75
N GLU A 28 -4.16 -10.48 11.79
CA GLU A 28 -3.54 -9.92 12.99
C GLU A 28 -2.51 -10.91 13.51
N LEU A 29 -1.25 -10.52 13.49
CA LEU A 29 -0.14 -11.41 13.84
C LEU A 29 -0.24 -11.90 15.29
N LEU A 30 -0.67 -11.02 16.21
CA LEU A 30 -0.86 -11.39 17.61
C LEU A 30 -1.99 -12.40 17.82
N GLU A 31 -2.90 -12.53 16.84
CA GLU A 31 -4.00 -13.51 16.84
C GLU A 31 -3.69 -14.72 15.97
N GLY A 32 -2.45 -14.86 15.48
CA GLY A 32 -1.99 -16.02 14.73
C GLY A 32 -2.22 -15.95 13.21
N THR A 33 -2.64 -14.81 12.66
CA THR A 33 -2.84 -14.65 11.22
C THR A 33 -1.78 -13.72 10.63
N ASN A 34 -0.87 -14.29 9.87
CA ASN A 34 0.23 -13.56 9.24
C ASN A 34 -0.14 -13.22 7.79
N PHE A 35 -0.17 -11.93 7.46
CA PHE A 35 -0.47 -11.48 6.11
C PHE A 35 0.45 -12.11 5.06
N LEU A 36 1.75 -12.24 5.35
CA LEU A 36 2.70 -12.79 4.39
C LEU A 36 2.43 -14.27 4.03
N GLU A 37 1.59 -14.94 4.80
CA GLU A 37 1.14 -16.31 4.53
C GLU A 37 -0.30 -16.35 3.97
N TYR A 38 -0.96 -15.21 3.89
CA TYR A 38 -2.33 -15.11 3.39
C TYR A 38 -2.37 -15.36 1.88
N ASN A 39 -3.25 -16.25 1.42
CA ASN A 39 -3.35 -16.61 0.01
C ASN A 39 -4.80 -16.78 -0.49
N GLU A 40 -5.76 -16.29 0.27
CA GLU A 40 -7.15 -16.31 -0.14
C GLU A 40 -7.46 -15.21 -1.16
N PRO A 41 -8.49 -15.36 -2.00
CA PRO A 41 -8.88 -14.31 -2.95
C PRO A 41 -9.19 -13.01 -2.24
N VAL A 42 -8.78 -11.89 -2.84
CA VAL A 42 -9.03 -10.55 -2.30
C VAL A 42 -9.18 -9.54 -3.44
N ASP A 43 -10.11 -8.62 -3.29
CA ASP A 43 -10.34 -7.56 -4.27
C ASP A 43 -9.75 -6.22 -3.81
N VAL A 44 -9.86 -5.89 -2.54
CA VAL A 44 -9.39 -4.63 -1.98
C VAL A 44 -8.60 -4.89 -0.70
N ILE A 45 -7.40 -4.33 -0.63
CA ILE A 45 -6.56 -4.37 0.57
C ILE A 45 -6.41 -2.96 1.09
N CYS A 46 -6.66 -2.75 2.37
CA CYS A 46 -6.58 -1.42 2.98
C CYS A 46 -6.11 -1.53 4.42
N SER A 47 -5.02 -0.84 4.77
CA SER A 47 -4.46 -0.95 6.12
C SER A 47 -3.42 0.11 6.43
N ASN A 48 -2.97 0.10 7.70
CA ASN A 48 -1.78 0.77 8.17
C ASN A 48 -0.70 -0.31 8.40
N PRO A 49 0.19 -0.55 7.42
CA PRO A 49 1.12 -1.67 7.46
C PRO A 49 2.30 -1.45 8.41
N PRO A 50 2.97 -2.53 8.84
CA PRO A 50 4.21 -2.41 9.61
C PRO A 50 5.35 -1.91 8.72
N TYR A 51 6.04 -0.84 9.14
CA TYR A 51 7.04 -0.18 8.29
C TYR A 51 8.34 -0.97 8.17
N SER A 52 8.67 -1.80 9.14
CA SER A 52 9.93 -2.56 9.14
C SER A 52 10.02 -3.64 8.07
N ILE A 53 8.90 -4.06 7.50
CA ILE A 53 8.82 -5.12 6.49
C ILE A 53 8.05 -4.68 5.24
N LEU A 54 8.10 -3.39 4.90
CA LEU A 54 7.32 -2.87 3.78
C LEU A 54 7.68 -3.48 2.43
N ASP A 55 8.94 -3.82 2.18
CA ASP A 55 9.32 -4.46 0.93
C ASP A 55 8.58 -5.78 0.73
N ASP A 56 8.61 -6.65 1.72
CA ASP A 56 7.91 -7.93 1.67
C ASP A 56 6.40 -7.73 1.63
N TRP A 57 5.91 -6.70 2.33
CA TRP A 57 4.51 -6.36 2.37
C TRP A 57 3.97 -5.96 0.99
N PHE A 58 4.66 -5.06 0.31
CA PHE A 58 4.28 -4.65 -1.05
C PHE A 58 4.36 -5.81 -2.03
N LYS A 59 5.42 -6.61 -1.97
CA LYS A 59 5.57 -7.77 -2.85
C LYS A 59 4.45 -8.78 -2.65
N HIS A 60 4.08 -9.05 -1.41
CA HIS A 60 2.99 -9.97 -1.13
C HIS A 60 1.63 -9.40 -1.57
N THR A 61 1.40 -8.11 -1.33
CA THR A 61 0.20 -7.41 -1.80
C THR A 61 0.02 -7.60 -3.31
N ILE A 62 1.06 -7.36 -4.08
CA ILE A 62 1.04 -7.52 -5.54
C ILE A 62 0.77 -8.97 -5.93
N SER A 63 1.34 -9.92 -5.20
CA SER A 63 1.16 -11.35 -5.48
C SER A 63 -0.28 -11.82 -5.34
N LEU A 64 -1.07 -11.18 -4.50
CA LEU A 64 -2.48 -11.50 -4.30
C LEU A 64 -3.36 -10.97 -5.43
N LYS A 65 -2.85 -10.12 -6.29
CA LYS A 65 -3.54 -9.55 -7.45
C LYS A 65 -4.88 -8.88 -7.12
N PRO A 66 -4.94 -7.99 -6.11
CA PRO A 66 -6.17 -7.26 -5.83
C PRO A 66 -6.51 -6.30 -6.98
N LYS A 67 -7.74 -5.80 -7.00
CA LYS A 67 -8.15 -4.74 -7.92
C LYS A 67 -7.54 -3.40 -7.52
N CYS A 68 -7.42 -3.16 -6.23
CA CYS A 68 -6.75 -1.99 -5.68
C CYS A 68 -6.27 -2.26 -4.26
N PHE A 69 -5.32 -1.45 -3.82
CA PHE A 69 -4.88 -1.47 -2.42
C PHE A 69 -4.52 -0.07 -1.96
N SER A 70 -4.72 0.18 -0.68
CA SER A 70 -4.51 1.48 -0.07
C SER A 70 -3.80 1.31 1.27
N TYR A 71 -2.72 2.08 1.47
CA TYR A 71 -1.95 2.04 2.70
C TYR A 71 -1.72 3.44 3.27
N LEU A 72 -1.81 3.53 4.59
CA LEU A 72 -1.36 4.70 5.33
C LEU A 72 0.10 4.50 5.72
N ILE A 73 0.98 5.32 5.18
CA ILE A 73 2.42 5.23 5.40
C ILE A 73 3.03 6.61 5.60
N GLY A 74 4.22 6.65 6.17
CA GLY A 74 5.02 7.88 6.15
C GLY A 74 5.50 8.18 4.74
N ILE A 75 5.59 9.45 4.37
CA ILE A 75 5.95 9.85 2.99
C ILE A 75 7.31 9.30 2.57
N GLY A 76 8.27 9.20 3.50
CA GLY A 76 9.59 8.62 3.21
C GLY A 76 9.58 7.12 2.90
N ASN A 77 8.47 6.45 3.15
CA ASN A 77 8.29 5.02 2.83
C ASN A 77 7.76 4.78 1.42
N LEU A 78 7.32 5.82 0.73
CA LEU A 78 6.90 5.74 -0.66
C LEU A 78 8.13 5.96 -1.55
N THR A 79 8.84 4.88 -1.85
CA THR A 79 10.08 4.95 -2.62
C THR A 79 9.83 4.70 -4.12
N ALA A 80 10.70 5.22 -4.97
CA ALA A 80 10.63 4.98 -6.40
C ALA A 80 10.66 3.48 -6.72
N ARG A 81 11.47 2.71 -5.98
CA ARG A 81 11.57 1.26 -6.16
C ARG A 81 10.24 0.55 -5.88
N ARG A 82 9.55 0.92 -4.80
CA ARG A 82 8.26 0.30 -4.46
C ARG A 82 7.19 0.66 -5.47
N ILE A 83 7.16 1.90 -5.92
CA ILE A 83 6.24 2.32 -6.98
C ILE A 83 6.53 1.57 -8.28
N GLU A 84 7.81 1.41 -8.61
CA GLU A 84 8.22 0.66 -9.81
C GLU A 84 7.74 -0.80 -9.76
N TRP A 85 7.87 -1.47 -8.62
CA TRP A 85 7.33 -2.84 -8.46
C TRP A 85 5.84 -2.88 -8.75
N CYS A 86 5.09 -1.92 -8.22
CA CYS A 86 3.66 -1.85 -8.44
C CYS A 86 3.32 -1.60 -9.91
N GLU A 87 4.02 -0.67 -10.55
CA GLU A 87 3.80 -0.36 -11.97
C GLU A 87 4.12 -1.56 -12.87
N LYS A 88 5.22 -2.26 -12.60
CA LYS A 88 5.57 -3.47 -13.36
C LYS A 88 4.53 -4.58 -13.21
N ALA A 89 3.83 -4.60 -12.08
CA ALA A 89 2.75 -5.56 -11.84
C ALA A 89 1.41 -5.10 -12.40
N GLY A 90 1.34 -3.91 -13.01
CA GLY A 90 0.13 -3.38 -13.63
C GLY A 90 -0.69 -2.45 -12.74
N TYR A 91 -0.10 -1.92 -11.67
CA TYR A 91 -0.79 -1.01 -10.75
C TYR A 91 -0.25 0.42 -10.88
N GLY A 92 -1.14 1.38 -11.07
CA GLY A 92 -0.79 2.79 -11.03
C GLY A 92 -1.07 3.41 -9.66
N LEU A 93 -0.19 4.30 -9.22
CA LEU A 93 -0.42 5.12 -8.03
C LEU A 93 -1.41 6.22 -8.41
N THR A 94 -2.68 6.04 -8.05
CA THR A 94 -3.76 6.93 -8.48
C THR A 94 -4.14 7.98 -7.45
N THR A 95 -3.76 7.80 -6.20
CA THR A 95 -4.04 8.77 -5.14
C THR A 95 -2.87 8.86 -4.18
N MET A 96 -2.50 10.09 -3.86
CA MET A 96 -1.60 10.46 -2.78
C MET A 96 -2.28 11.54 -1.95
N LYS A 97 -2.72 11.21 -0.76
CA LYS A 97 -3.37 12.17 0.14
C LYS A 97 -2.52 12.38 1.37
N MET A 98 -2.06 13.62 1.56
CA MET A 98 -1.27 13.98 2.73
C MET A 98 -2.20 14.17 3.93
N LEU A 99 -1.83 13.58 5.06
CA LEU A 99 -2.60 13.65 6.29
C LEU A 99 -1.76 14.23 7.42
N LYS A 100 -2.44 14.91 8.34
CA LYS A 100 -1.87 15.33 9.60
C LYS A 100 -2.37 14.36 10.68
N VAL A 101 -1.49 13.49 11.16
CA VAL A 101 -1.82 12.51 12.20
C VAL A 101 -1.34 13.07 13.53
N LYS A 102 -2.25 13.15 14.50
CA LYS A 102 -2.09 13.92 15.74
C LYS A 102 -0.83 13.60 16.55
N GLU A 103 -0.47 12.35 16.66
CA GLU A 103 0.62 11.92 17.54
C GLU A 103 1.86 11.46 16.77
N TRP A 104 1.88 11.67 15.46
CA TRP A 104 2.99 11.24 14.61
C TRP A 104 3.87 12.42 14.22
N TYR A 105 5.17 12.19 14.27
CA TYR A 105 6.17 13.11 13.73
C TYR A 105 6.38 12.83 12.25
N GLY A 106 6.53 13.88 11.46
CA GLY A 106 6.72 13.78 10.03
C GLY A 106 5.41 13.79 9.27
N MET A 107 5.48 13.41 7.99
CA MET A 107 4.34 13.48 7.09
C MET A 107 3.79 12.08 6.79
N SER A 108 2.51 11.92 6.99
CA SER A 108 1.79 10.68 6.68
C SER A 108 0.95 10.88 5.44
N ILE A 109 0.89 9.85 4.62
CA ILE A 109 0.11 9.86 3.39
C ILE A 109 -0.74 8.60 3.28
N ILE A 110 -1.90 8.74 2.64
CA ILE A 110 -2.64 7.60 2.12
C ILE A 110 -2.26 7.47 0.66
N VAL A 111 -1.84 6.29 0.26
CA VAL A 111 -1.58 5.94 -1.13
C VAL A 111 -2.64 4.95 -1.60
N VAL A 112 -3.08 5.10 -2.85
CA VAL A 112 -3.98 4.13 -3.49
C VAL A 112 -3.35 3.70 -4.81
N PHE A 113 -3.21 2.39 -4.96
CA PHE A 113 -2.76 1.77 -6.20
C PHE A 113 -3.93 1.02 -6.82
N GLU A 114 -4.19 1.27 -8.08
CA GLU A 114 -5.29 0.65 -8.82
C GLU A 114 -4.79 -0.08 -10.04
N LYS A 115 -5.34 -1.26 -10.25
CA LYS A 115 -4.97 -2.11 -11.39
C LYS A 115 -5.38 -1.45 -12.71
N ASP A 116 -4.49 -1.54 -13.71
CA ASP A 116 -4.70 -1.04 -15.06
C ASP A 116 -4.94 0.48 -15.15
N LYS A 117 -4.44 1.23 -14.17
CA LYS A 117 -4.48 2.69 -14.16
C LYS A 117 -3.08 3.27 -14.30
N LYS A 118 -3.00 4.51 -14.78
CA LYS A 118 -1.74 5.25 -14.83
C LYS A 118 -1.48 5.93 -13.51
N SER A 119 -0.19 5.98 -13.12
CA SER A 119 0.22 6.77 -11.97
C SER A 119 0.05 8.28 -12.21
N ILE A 120 -0.25 9.00 -11.13
CA ILE A 120 -0.39 10.46 -11.15
C ILE A 120 0.96 11.19 -11.22
N MET A 121 2.05 10.44 -11.12
CA MET A 121 3.40 10.99 -11.13
C MET A 121 4.31 10.12 -11.97
N THR A 122 5.42 10.68 -12.42
CA THR A 122 6.43 9.98 -13.19
C THR A 122 7.54 9.49 -12.28
N ILE A 123 7.96 8.25 -12.49
CA ILE A 123 9.09 7.64 -11.77
C ILE A 123 10.28 7.59 -12.71
N ASP A 124 11.38 8.24 -12.31
CA ASP A 124 12.64 8.12 -13.02
C ASP A 124 13.40 6.92 -12.45
N ARG A 125 13.61 5.93 -13.29
CA ARG A 125 14.28 4.68 -12.90
C ARG A 125 15.80 4.77 -12.90
N LYS A 126 16.34 5.91 -13.33
CA LYS A 126 17.77 6.17 -13.33
C LYS A 126 18.25 6.34 -11.89
N VAL A 127 19.38 5.73 -11.57
CA VAL A 127 20.02 5.97 -10.27
C VAL A 127 20.73 7.31 -10.31
N TRP A 128 20.25 8.24 -9.49
CA TRP A 128 20.81 9.59 -9.39
C TRP A 128 21.85 9.64 -8.26
N ASN A 129 22.88 10.42 -8.48
CA ASN A 129 23.91 10.72 -7.49
C ASN A 129 24.27 12.23 -7.56
N GLN A 130 25.14 12.69 -6.66
CA GLN A 130 25.47 14.12 -6.59
C GLN A 130 26.16 14.68 -7.84
N ASP A 131 26.70 13.82 -8.71
CA ASP A 131 27.37 14.24 -9.94
C ASP A 131 26.38 14.35 -11.12
N ASN A 132 25.16 13.90 -10.95
CA ASN A 132 24.13 14.00 -11.98
C ASN A 132 23.64 15.46 -12.08
N GLN A 133 23.45 15.90 -13.31
CA GLN A 133 22.84 17.19 -13.57
C GLN A 133 21.32 17.05 -13.66
N LEU A 134 20.62 18.02 -13.12
CA LEU A 134 19.17 18.09 -13.24
C LEU A 134 18.80 18.55 -14.64
N GLU A 135 18.05 17.70 -15.35
CA GLU A 135 17.46 17.99 -16.65
C GLU A 135 15.96 18.22 -16.46
N ILE A 136 15.51 19.40 -16.89
CA ILE A 136 14.11 19.80 -16.72
C ILE A 136 13.45 19.91 -18.09
#